data_261f3b74d857725218227b18113603a0
#
_entry.id   261f3b74d857725218227b18113603a0
#
_cell.length_a   1.000
_cell.length_b   1.000
_cell.length_c   1.000
_cell.angle_alpha   90.00
_cell.angle_beta   90.00
_cell.angle_gamma   90.00
#
_symmetry.space_group_name_H-M   'P 1'
#
loop_
_entity.id
_entity.type
_entity.pdbx_description
1 polymer ?
#
loop_
_entity_poly.entity_id
_entity_poly.type
_entity_poly.pdbx_seq_one_letter_code
_entity_poly.pdbx_strand_id
1 'polypeptide(L)'
;MATDLEFMEFVAEQIENAGIITFRKMFGEYALYSNGKVVALVCDNKLFVKPTIKGREFIGIITEGFAYPGAKPSFLIEEKLEDREWLSELIRITEKALPEPKPKKKRKKKN
;
A
#
# COMPACT_ATOMS: atom_id res chain seq x y z
N MET A 1 -14.95 -1.89 9.79
CA MET A 1 -14.48 -0.68 10.46
C MET A 1 -14.04 0.31 9.41
N ALA A 2 -14.12 1.59 9.72
CA ALA A 2 -13.73 2.62 8.77
C ALA A 2 -12.41 3.22 9.17
N THR A 3 -11.65 3.68 8.18
CA THR A 3 -10.39 4.37 8.42
C THR A 3 -10.65 5.86 8.34
N ASP A 4 -10.10 6.60 9.29
CA ASP A 4 -10.22 8.05 9.30
C ASP A 4 -9.42 8.67 8.18
N LEU A 5 -9.99 9.67 7.51
CA LEU A 5 -9.28 10.37 6.45
C LEU A 5 -7.98 11.00 6.95
N GLU A 6 -7.99 11.48 8.18
CA GLU A 6 -6.78 12.07 8.76
C GLU A 6 -5.63 11.07 8.82
N PHE A 7 -5.94 9.83 9.19
CA PHE A 7 -4.92 8.80 9.23
C PHE A 7 -4.40 8.49 7.83
N MET A 8 -5.31 8.40 6.86
CA MET A 8 -4.91 8.15 5.47
C MET A 8 -4.01 9.26 4.96
N GLU A 9 -4.37 10.51 5.26
CA GLU A 9 -3.57 11.64 4.82
C GLU A 9 -2.21 11.67 5.48
N PHE A 10 -2.15 11.29 6.76
CA PHE A 10 -0.88 11.18 7.45
C PHE A 10 0.04 10.17 6.76
N VAL A 11 -0.50 9.00 6.44
CA VAL A 11 0.30 7.97 5.76
C VAL A 11 0.78 8.47 4.40
N ALA A 12 -0.11 9.06 3.63
CA ALA A 12 0.24 9.56 2.30
C ALA A 12 1.34 10.62 2.38
N GLU A 13 1.28 11.47 3.39
CA GLU A 13 2.27 12.52 3.59
C GLU A 13 3.63 11.92 3.92
N GLN A 14 3.64 10.86 4.73
CA GLN A 14 4.89 10.22 5.12
C GLN A 14 5.64 9.65 3.92
N ILE A 15 4.94 9.28 2.85
CA ILE A 15 5.55 8.63 1.70
C ILE A 15 5.43 9.46 0.43
N GLU A 16 5.18 10.77 0.57
CA GLU A 16 4.92 11.60 -0.61
C GLU A 16 6.11 11.63 -1.57
N ASN A 17 7.32 11.36 -1.09
CA ASN A 17 8.52 11.37 -1.94
C ASN A 17 8.84 10.00 -2.52
N ALA A 18 8.04 8.99 -2.24
CA ALA A 18 8.32 7.64 -2.72
C ALA A 18 7.90 7.44 -4.19
N GLY A 19 7.04 8.32 -4.70
CA GLY A 19 6.55 8.23 -6.06
C GLY A 19 5.33 9.11 -6.19
N ILE A 20 4.55 8.87 -7.21
CA ILE A 20 3.27 9.57 -7.38
C ILE A 20 2.25 8.84 -6.52
N ILE A 21 1.98 9.41 -5.34
CA ILE A 21 1.15 8.77 -4.32
C ILE A 21 -0.29 9.27 -4.43
N THR A 22 -1.21 8.33 -4.54
CA THR A 22 -2.64 8.64 -4.53
C THR A 22 -3.34 7.60 -3.67
N PHE A 23 -4.58 7.88 -3.32
CA PHE A 23 -5.38 6.90 -2.59
C PHE A 23 -6.84 7.03 -2.98
N ARG A 24 -7.58 5.95 -2.82
CA ARG A 24 -9.00 5.90 -3.15
C ARG A 24 -9.77 5.24 -2.03
N LYS A 25 -10.89 5.83 -1.69
CA LYS A 25 -11.76 5.27 -0.66
C LYS A 25 -12.57 4.10 -1.24
N MET A 26 -12.61 2.99 -0.51
CA MET A 26 -13.36 1.81 -0.91
C MET A 26 -14.00 1.21 0.33
N PHE A 27 -15.34 1.19 0.37
CA PHE A 27 -16.07 0.56 1.47
C PHE A 27 -15.63 1.05 2.85
N GLY A 28 -15.36 2.36 2.95
CA GLY A 28 -14.94 2.95 4.23
C GLY A 28 -13.46 2.83 4.52
N GLU A 29 -12.72 2.09 3.71
CA GLU A 29 -11.27 1.94 3.86
C GLU A 29 -10.58 2.55 2.63
N TYR A 30 -9.26 2.42 2.54
CA TYR A 30 -8.53 3.06 1.44
C TYR A 30 -7.56 2.11 0.77
N ALA A 31 -7.44 2.26 -0.55
CA ALA A 31 -6.36 1.64 -1.30
C ALA A 31 -5.32 2.72 -1.58
N LEU A 32 -4.06 2.40 -1.37
CA LEU A 32 -2.95 3.33 -1.51
C LEU A 32 -2.15 2.96 -2.76
N TYR A 33 -1.94 3.95 -3.63
CA TYR A 33 -1.27 3.73 -4.91
C TYR A 33 0.05 4.47 -4.96
N SER A 34 1.03 3.84 -5.60
CA SER A 34 2.27 4.52 -5.97
C SER A 34 2.50 4.27 -7.45
N ASN A 35 2.60 5.35 -8.21
CA ASN A 35 2.78 5.29 -9.67
C ASN A 35 1.72 4.41 -10.33
N GLY A 36 0.50 4.48 -9.83
CA GLY A 36 -0.63 3.72 -10.39
C GLY A 36 -0.76 2.29 -9.93
N LYS A 37 0.16 1.80 -9.12
CA LYS A 37 0.10 0.43 -8.58
C LYS A 37 -0.41 0.45 -7.16
N VAL A 38 -1.30 -0.49 -6.82
CA VAL A 38 -1.76 -0.63 -5.45
C VAL A 38 -0.63 -1.23 -4.63
N VAL A 39 -0.03 -0.44 -3.76
CA VAL A 39 1.08 -0.92 -2.94
C VAL A 39 0.67 -1.29 -1.53
N ALA A 40 -0.49 -0.80 -1.08
CA ALA A 40 -0.93 -1.04 0.30
C ALA A 40 -2.41 -0.80 0.43
N LEU A 41 -2.95 -1.29 1.53
CA LEU A 41 -4.32 -0.98 1.95
C LEU A 41 -4.25 -0.33 3.31
N VAL A 42 -5.13 0.64 3.54
CA VAL A 42 -5.21 1.30 4.85
C VAL A 42 -6.60 0.99 5.38
N CYS A 43 -6.63 0.12 6.37
CA CYS A 43 -7.89 -0.40 6.90
C CYS A 43 -7.86 -0.35 8.41
N ASP A 44 -8.97 0.06 9.01
CA ASP A 44 -9.11 0.11 10.47
C ASP A 44 -7.96 0.89 11.11
N ASN A 45 -7.59 2.01 10.47
CA ASN A 45 -6.50 2.88 10.91
C ASN A 45 -5.17 2.13 11.05
N LYS A 46 -4.92 1.19 10.13
CA LYS A 46 -3.67 0.44 10.08
C LYS A 46 -3.18 0.36 8.64
N LEU A 47 -1.86 0.32 8.49
CA LEU A 47 -1.24 0.23 7.16
C LEU A 47 -0.82 -1.20 6.88
N PHE A 48 -1.33 -1.76 5.79
CA PHE A 48 -1.02 -3.10 5.33
C PHE A 48 -0.33 -3.01 3.97
N VAL A 49 0.96 -3.24 3.94
CA VAL A 49 1.75 -3.14 2.71
C VAL A 49 1.76 -4.49 2.01
N LYS A 50 1.58 -4.48 0.70
CA LYS A 50 1.58 -5.72 -0.07
C LYS A 50 2.89 -6.47 0.12
N PRO A 51 2.82 -7.80 0.34
CA PRO A 51 4.04 -8.57 0.58
C PRO A 51 4.81 -8.77 -0.72
N THR A 52 6.12 -8.57 -0.64
CA THR A 52 7.06 -8.85 -1.72
C THR A 52 8.31 -9.45 -1.09
N ILE A 53 9.07 -10.19 -1.89
CA ILE A 53 10.31 -10.78 -1.39
C ILE A 53 11.28 -9.69 -0.96
N LYS A 54 11.44 -8.67 -1.80
CA LYS A 54 12.36 -7.58 -1.48
C LYS A 54 11.89 -6.78 -0.26
N GLY A 55 10.59 -6.57 -0.14
CA GLY A 55 10.05 -5.87 1.02
C GLY A 55 10.29 -6.65 2.30
N ARG A 56 10.12 -7.97 2.24
CA ARG A 56 10.38 -8.83 3.39
C ARG A 56 11.84 -8.73 3.82
N GLU A 57 12.75 -8.74 2.85
CA GLU A 57 14.18 -8.62 3.15
C GLU A 57 14.50 -7.27 3.79
N PHE A 58 13.86 -6.22 3.31
CA PHE A 58 14.08 -4.89 3.83
C PHE A 58 13.58 -4.74 5.27
N ILE A 59 12.39 -5.26 5.54
CA ILE A 59 11.78 -5.13 6.87
C ILE A 59 12.52 -5.98 7.90
N GLY A 60 12.88 -7.20 7.53
CA GLY A 60 13.56 -8.13 8.43
C GLY A 60 12.57 -8.90 9.29
N ILE A 61 12.21 -8.36 10.44
CA ILE A 61 11.25 -9.00 11.33
C ILE A 61 9.84 -8.58 10.92
N ILE A 62 9.08 -9.53 10.40
CA ILE A 62 7.78 -9.30 9.80
C ILE A 62 6.66 -9.48 10.81
N THR A 63 5.72 -8.53 10.82
CA THR A 63 4.43 -8.70 11.45
C THR A 63 3.39 -8.77 10.34
N GLU A 64 2.66 -9.87 10.30
CA GLU A 64 1.62 -10.05 9.28
C GLU A 64 0.27 -9.68 9.85
N GLY A 65 -0.58 -9.14 8.98
CA GLY A 65 -1.94 -8.81 9.35
C GLY A 65 -2.85 -8.98 8.17
N PHE A 66 -4.14 -8.97 8.45
CA PHE A 66 -5.16 -9.12 7.42
C PHE A 66 -5.94 -7.82 7.32
N ALA A 67 -5.91 -7.21 6.13
CA ALA A 67 -6.56 -5.92 5.94
C ALA A 67 -8.07 -6.03 6.13
N TYR A 68 -8.65 -7.18 5.80
CA TYR A 68 -10.08 -7.44 5.97
C TYR A 68 -10.28 -8.94 6.07
N PRO A 69 -11.46 -9.40 6.54
CA PRO A 69 -11.71 -10.84 6.63
C PRO A 69 -11.58 -11.51 5.26
N GLY A 70 -10.84 -12.59 5.19
CA GLY A 70 -10.61 -13.32 3.95
C GLY A 70 -9.47 -12.80 3.11
N ALA A 71 -8.82 -11.70 3.52
CA ALA A 71 -7.67 -11.16 2.79
C ALA A 71 -6.46 -12.06 2.97
N LYS A 72 -5.53 -11.99 2.02
CA LYS A 72 -4.24 -12.62 2.20
C LYS A 72 -3.41 -11.81 3.19
N PRO A 73 -2.46 -12.45 3.90
CA PRO A 73 -1.65 -11.71 4.84
C PRO A 73 -0.81 -10.65 4.14
N SER A 74 -0.67 -9.52 4.79
CA SER A 74 0.13 -8.41 4.31
C SER A 74 1.09 -7.98 5.42
N PHE A 75 2.05 -7.11 5.08
CA PHE A 75 2.97 -6.60 6.09
C PHE A 75 2.26 -5.50 6.87
N LEU A 76 2.01 -5.74 8.14
CA LEU A 76 1.42 -4.73 9.02
C LEU A 76 2.52 -3.81 9.53
N ILE A 77 2.39 -2.53 9.24
CA ILE A 77 3.39 -1.53 9.63
C ILE A 77 2.76 -0.62 10.67
N GLU A 78 3.33 -0.62 11.86
CA GLU A 78 2.83 0.20 12.95
C GLU A 78 3.90 1.12 13.53
N GLU A 79 4.99 0.54 14.04
CA GLU A 79 6.00 1.33 14.74
C GLU A 79 6.79 2.23 13.81
N LYS A 80 6.93 1.85 12.56
CA LYS A 80 7.72 2.61 11.59
C LYS A 80 6.91 3.63 10.81
N LEU A 81 5.66 3.85 11.18
CA LEU A 81 4.83 4.81 10.46
C LEU A 81 5.39 6.23 10.50
N GLU A 82 6.10 6.58 11.56
CA GLU A 82 6.65 7.92 11.69
C GLU A 82 8.06 8.05 11.12
N ASP A 83 8.62 6.95 10.63
CA ASP A 83 9.95 6.99 10.01
C ASP A 83 9.77 7.18 8.51
N ARG A 84 9.77 8.44 8.08
CA ARG A 84 9.46 8.79 6.69
C ARG A 84 10.41 8.13 5.70
N GLU A 85 11.69 8.15 6.00
CA GLU A 85 12.67 7.59 5.06
C GLU A 85 12.51 6.09 4.94
N TRP A 86 12.35 5.42 6.07
CA TRP A 86 12.18 3.97 6.08
C TRP A 86 10.91 3.57 5.33
N LEU A 87 9.81 4.26 5.66
CA LEU A 87 8.52 3.93 5.04
C LEU A 87 8.53 4.22 3.55
N SER A 88 9.10 5.35 3.15
CA SER A 88 9.20 5.69 1.73
C SER A 88 10.02 4.66 0.97
N GLU A 89 11.11 4.19 1.58
CA GLU A 89 11.92 3.18 0.91
C GLU A 89 11.16 1.87 0.77
N LEU A 90 10.41 1.47 1.79
CA LEU A 90 9.60 0.26 1.68
C LEU A 90 8.59 0.39 0.54
N ILE A 91 7.96 1.54 0.40
CA ILE A 91 7.00 1.76 -0.69
C ILE A 91 7.69 1.71 -2.04
N ARG A 92 8.87 2.30 -2.18
CA ARG A 92 9.63 2.22 -3.44
C ARG A 92 9.96 0.77 -3.79
N ILE A 93 10.41 0.00 -2.82
CA ILE A 93 10.74 -1.41 -3.01
C ILE A 93 9.51 -2.18 -3.46
N THR A 94 8.39 -1.93 -2.78
CA THR A 94 7.14 -2.60 -3.08
C THR A 94 6.67 -2.27 -4.50
N GLU A 95 6.71 -1.00 -4.85
CA GLU A 95 6.26 -0.56 -6.17
C GLU A 95 7.09 -1.21 -7.26
N LYS A 96 8.41 -1.26 -7.09
CA LYS A 96 9.27 -1.86 -8.10
C LYS A 96 9.07 -3.36 -8.21
N ALA A 97 8.74 -4.03 -7.13
CA ALA A 97 8.58 -5.48 -7.12
C ALA A 97 7.24 -5.92 -7.71
N LEU A 98 6.25 -5.04 -7.70
CA LEU A 98 4.93 -5.38 -8.23
C LEU A 98 4.90 -5.19 -9.74
N PRO A 99 4.13 -6.03 -10.46
CA PRO A 99 4.03 -5.88 -11.91
C PRO A 99 3.31 -4.60 -12.28
N GLU A 100 3.56 -4.13 -13.50
CA GLU A 100 2.83 -2.98 -14.01
C GLU A 100 1.36 -3.29 -14.08
N PRO A 101 0.48 -2.29 -13.87
CA PRO A 101 -0.95 -2.52 -14.04
C PRO A 101 -1.23 -2.93 -15.47
N LYS A 102 -2.13 -3.91 -15.65
CA LYS A 102 -2.49 -4.32 -16.99
C LYS A 102 -3.33 -3.24 -17.65
N PRO A 103 -3.09 -2.96 -18.96
CA PRO A 103 -3.96 -2.03 -19.70
C PRO A 103 -5.36 -2.64 -19.77
N LYS A 104 -6.29 -1.83 -19.71
CA LYS A 104 -7.67 -2.30 -19.86
C LYS A 104 -7.98 -2.65 -21.27
N LYS A 105 -8.31 -3.24 -21.60
CA LYS A 105 -8.44 -3.48 -22.65
C LYS A 105 -9.04 -3.46 -23.52
N LYS A 106 -8.61 -3.47 -23.65
CA LYS A 106 -8.77 -3.40 -24.26
C LYS A 106 -9.64 -3.85 -24.83
N ARG A 107 -10.09 -3.64 -24.40
CA ARG A 107 -10.82 -3.96 -24.65
C ARG A 107 -11.24 -4.03 -25.64
N LYS A 108 -11.35 -4.06 -25.98
CA LYS A 108 -11.58 -4.16 -26.73
C LYS A 108 -11.86 -4.14 -27.59
N LYS A 109 -11.89 -4.03 -27.94
CA LYS A 109 -12.00 -4.06 -28.76
C LYS A 109 -12.43 -4.46 -29.40
N LYS A 110 -12.84 -4.53 -29.55
CA LYS A 110 -13.15 -4.84 -30.15
C LYS A 110 -13.46 -4.94 -30.73
N ASN A 111 -13.64 -4.84 -30.84
CA ASN A 111 -13.83 -4.88 -31.35
C ASN A 111 -14.13 -5.09 -31.63
#